data_5c80bf75701a5eb9fabdfb0526c1fda0
#
_entry.id   5c80bf75701a5eb9fabdfb0526c1fda0
#
_cell.length_a   1.000
_cell.length_b   1.000
_cell.length_c   1.000
_cell.angle_alpha   90.00
_cell.angle_beta   90.00
_cell.angle_gamma   90.00
#
_symmetry.space_group_name_H-M   'P 1'
#
loop_
_entity.id
_entity.type
_entity.pdbx_description
1 polymer ?
#
loop_
_entity_poly.entity_id
_entity_poly.type
_entity_poly.pdbx_seq_one_letter_code
_entity_poly.pdbx_strand_id
1 'polypeptide(L)'
;MDFHAFMYVTIGRRHELERGMAGKDPVLYQRMLDEIAEYARTCDATGWAGIGIPEHHLQVEGFELGQDPGLMAMFLGQHGPRLRINQFGYVLPTHNPLRVAEHAATLDHLLNGRLNVAFVRGYQARWFENYAAVPGVKATGPWNRKTAEDAMNRELFEECVAIIKTAWTHDTFSYKGKYWSFPPDGHHQPHEHPVYLKYGRGVDPDGTIREVGIAPRPLQNPIPVYSGFTHSLQTSLYWAKEGGKPIVMANEMDFCEMLWSRYREVAEEHGRHVPRGEEAAWGGYLVLADTKSEAEAWAEDCLWMWDSWSTPFGQDRPPLLIGDADTVSRMIENAARHVPFREVFLLFGQGILERDRCLKTLELFAEKVIPRFQ
;
A
#
# COMPACT_ATOMS: atom_id res chain seq x y z
N MET A 1 14.26 -12.43 -7.68
CA MET A 1 12.96 -11.94 -7.20
C MET A 1 13.17 -11.08 -5.96
N ASP A 2 12.41 -10.00 -5.82
CA ASP A 2 12.45 -9.15 -4.65
C ASP A 2 11.29 -9.52 -3.71
N PHE A 3 11.63 -9.83 -2.46
CA PHE A 3 10.65 -10.25 -1.46
C PHE A 3 10.44 -9.12 -0.45
N HIS A 4 9.19 -8.76 -0.23
CA HIS A 4 8.78 -7.70 0.67
C HIS A 4 7.91 -8.27 1.78
N ALA A 5 8.29 -8.00 3.03
CA ALA A 5 7.45 -8.29 4.18
C ALA A 5 6.33 -7.24 4.27
N PHE A 6 5.12 -7.67 4.57
CA PHE A 6 3.99 -6.76 4.71
C PHE A 6 3.16 -7.11 5.96
N MET A 7 2.70 -6.10 6.66
CA MET A 7 1.99 -6.27 7.94
C MET A 7 0.60 -5.62 7.89
N TYR A 8 -0.41 -6.38 8.25
CA TYR A 8 -1.67 -5.81 8.71
C TYR A 8 -1.55 -5.54 10.20
N VAL A 9 -0.97 -4.37 10.53
CA VAL A 9 -0.60 -4.03 11.91
C VAL A 9 -1.74 -4.34 12.89
N THR A 10 -1.56 -5.37 13.71
CA THR A 10 -2.54 -5.83 14.68
C THR A 10 -1.98 -5.65 16.09
N ILE A 11 -2.80 -5.11 16.99
CA ILE A 11 -2.42 -4.87 18.37
C ILE A 11 -3.00 -5.98 19.24
N GLY A 12 -2.16 -6.89 19.68
CA GLY A 12 -2.56 -7.96 20.58
C GLY A 12 -2.61 -9.33 19.93
N ARG A 13 -2.46 -10.34 20.79
CA ARG A 13 -2.66 -11.75 20.47
C ARG A 13 -4.15 -12.06 20.48
N ARG A 14 -4.55 -13.20 19.95
CA ARG A 14 -5.96 -13.61 19.89
C ARG A 14 -6.68 -13.46 21.22
N HIS A 15 -6.12 -13.97 22.32
CA HIS A 15 -6.74 -13.90 23.64
C HIS A 15 -6.88 -12.47 24.20
N GLU A 16 -6.05 -11.53 23.74
CA GLU A 16 -6.13 -10.09 24.09
C GLU A 16 -7.20 -9.39 23.25
N LEU A 17 -7.26 -9.70 21.95
CA LEU A 17 -8.29 -9.19 21.03
C LEU A 17 -9.69 -9.65 21.45
N GLU A 18 -9.83 -10.92 21.87
CA GLU A 18 -11.10 -11.49 22.34
C GLU A 18 -11.62 -10.83 23.64
N ARG A 19 -10.75 -10.15 24.41
CA ARG A 19 -11.18 -9.29 25.53
C ARG A 19 -11.86 -7.99 25.10
N GLY A 20 -11.66 -7.60 23.84
CA GLY A 20 -12.17 -6.38 23.24
C GLY A 20 -11.32 -5.13 23.52
N MET A 21 -11.46 -4.13 22.68
CA MET A 21 -10.84 -2.80 22.81
C MET A 21 -9.30 -2.80 22.83
N ALA A 22 -8.65 -3.82 22.30
CA ALA A 22 -7.18 -3.94 22.30
C ALA A 22 -6.50 -2.73 21.64
N GLY A 23 -7.10 -2.13 20.61
CA GLY A 23 -6.61 -0.93 19.95
C GLY A 23 -6.55 0.33 20.82
N LYS A 24 -7.19 0.29 22.01
CA LYS A 24 -7.17 1.38 22.99
C LYS A 24 -6.13 1.18 24.10
N ASP A 25 -5.50 0.01 24.14
CA ASP A 25 -4.51 -0.32 25.18
C ASP A 25 -3.13 0.24 24.80
N PRO A 26 -2.60 1.25 25.55
CA PRO A 26 -1.31 1.85 25.24
C PRO A 26 -0.13 0.90 25.46
N VAL A 27 -0.27 -0.10 26.35
CA VAL A 27 0.79 -1.09 26.61
C VAL A 27 0.91 -2.05 25.42
N LEU A 28 -0.23 -2.51 24.91
CA LEU A 28 -0.25 -3.34 23.70
C LEU A 28 0.25 -2.57 22.47
N TYR A 29 -0.07 -1.28 22.39
CA TYR A 29 0.41 -0.43 21.30
C TYR A 29 1.95 -0.26 21.34
N GLN A 30 2.53 -0.01 22.51
CA GLN A 30 4.00 0.07 22.65
C GLN A 30 4.66 -1.27 22.34
N ARG A 31 4.12 -2.39 22.81
CA ARG A 31 4.62 -3.71 22.43
C ARG A 31 4.61 -3.92 20.92
N MET A 32 3.52 -3.56 20.25
CA MET A 32 3.42 -3.65 18.80
C MET A 32 4.53 -2.83 18.11
N LEU A 33 4.79 -1.59 18.55
CA LEU A 33 5.87 -0.76 18.01
C LEU A 33 7.23 -1.42 18.18
N ASP A 34 7.53 -1.97 19.37
CA ASP A 34 8.79 -2.67 19.63
C ASP A 34 8.96 -3.89 18.71
N GLU A 35 7.89 -4.67 18.54
CA GLU A 35 7.89 -5.85 17.67
C GLU A 35 8.11 -5.48 16.19
N ILE A 36 7.38 -4.50 15.64
CA ILE A 36 7.56 -4.12 14.23
C ILE A 36 8.91 -3.47 13.96
N ALA A 37 9.47 -2.76 14.94
CA ALA A 37 10.84 -2.25 14.86
C ALA A 37 11.87 -3.39 14.75
N GLU A 38 11.66 -4.47 15.50
CA GLU A 38 12.53 -5.64 15.46
C GLU A 38 12.36 -6.40 14.12
N TYR A 39 11.14 -6.55 13.63
CA TYR A 39 10.90 -7.16 12.30
C TYR A 39 11.57 -6.35 11.19
N ALA A 40 11.52 -5.02 11.25
CA ALA A 40 12.23 -4.17 10.29
C ALA A 40 13.75 -4.38 10.35
N ARG A 41 14.34 -4.43 11.56
CA ARG A 41 15.77 -4.73 11.73
C ARG A 41 16.13 -6.11 11.20
N THR A 42 15.33 -7.11 11.49
CA THR A 42 15.54 -8.49 11.01
C THR A 42 15.49 -8.55 9.49
N CYS A 43 14.47 -7.97 8.86
CA CYS A 43 14.36 -7.91 7.40
C CYS A 43 15.57 -7.19 6.79
N ASP A 44 15.99 -6.05 7.37
CA ASP A 44 17.17 -5.30 6.91
C ASP A 44 18.46 -6.12 7.01
N ALA A 45 18.63 -6.87 8.07
CA ALA A 45 19.83 -7.70 8.30
C ALA A 45 19.89 -8.93 7.41
N THR A 46 18.76 -9.48 6.98
CA THR A 46 18.66 -10.81 6.37
C THR A 46 18.36 -10.81 4.86
N GLY A 47 18.30 -9.62 4.21
CA GLY A 47 18.25 -9.53 2.75
C GLY A 47 16.83 -9.49 2.16
N TRP A 48 15.82 -9.16 2.93
CA TRP A 48 14.53 -8.75 2.39
C TRP A 48 14.68 -7.47 1.58
N ALA A 49 13.92 -7.32 0.49
CA ALA A 49 13.97 -6.12 -0.34
C ALA A 49 13.24 -4.94 0.27
N GLY A 50 12.22 -5.19 1.08
CA GLY A 50 11.45 -4.14 1.74
C GLY A 50 10.49 -4.64 2.80
N ILE A 51 9.90 -3.67 3.51
CA ILE A 51 8.86 -3.89 4.52
C ILE A 51 7.76 -2.85 4.35
N GLY A 52 6.53 -3.18 4.70
CA GLY A 52 5.41 -2.26 4.52
C GLY A 52 4.21 -2.49 5.40
N ILE A 53 3.35 -1.48 5.40
CA ILE A 53 2.09 -1.39 6.14
C ILE A 53 1.02 -0.66 5.33
N PRO A 54 -0.29 -0.92 5.62
CA PRO A 54 -1.41 -0.19 5.02
C PRO A 54 -1.76 1.10 5.77
N GLU A 55 -2.83 1.76 5.31
CA GLU A 55 -3.54 2.83 6.01
C GLU A 55 -4.91 2.33 6.47
N HIS A 56 -5.13 2.30 7.81
CA HIS A 56 -6.41 2.00 8.42
C HIS A 56 -6.61 2.82 9.69
N HIS A 57 -7.84 3.24 9.95
CA HIS A 57 -8.15 4.14 11.07
C HIS A 57 -9.31 3.63 11.92
N LEU A 58 -9.45 4.18 13.14
CA LEU A 58 -10.57 3.97 14.06
C LEU A 58 -10.80 2.49 14.45
N GLN A 59 -9.76 1.67 14.40
CA GLN A 59 -9.82 0.24 14.71
C GLN A 59 -9.61 0.01 16.21
N VAL A 60 -10.62 0.34 17.00
CA VAL A 60 -10.56 0.20 18.46
C VAL A 60 -10.45 -1.26 18.93
N GLU A 61 -10.82 -2.19 18.07
CA GLU A 61 -10.68 -3.65 18.29
C GLU A 61 -9.23 -4.10 18.29
N GLY A 62 -8.35 -3.39 17.57
CA GLY A 62 -6.93 -3.69 17.48
C GLY A 62 -6.48 -4.39 16.19
N PHE A 63 -7.40 -4.62 15.23
CA PHE A 63 -7.06 -5.20 13.92
C PHE A 63 -6.72 -4.11 12.91
N GLU A 64 -5.79 -4.41 12.01
CA GLU A 64 -5.43 -3.57 10.85
C GLU A 64 -5.26 -2.08 11.20
N LEU A 65 -4.35 -1.77 12.10
CA LEU A 65 -3.99 -0.38 12.40
C LEU A 65 -2.99 0.16 11.36
N GLY A 66 -2.94 1.49 11.24
CA GLY A 66 -2.06 2.19 10.30
C GLY A 66 -2.51 3.64 10.17
N GLN A 67 -2.68 4.31 11.32
CA GLN A 67 -3.39 5.57 11.46
C GLN A 67 -2.73 6.76 10.75
N ASP A 68 -1.42 6.72 10.63
CA ASP A 68 -0.67 7.75 9.90
C ASP A 68 0.38 7.06 9.03
N PRO A 69 0.11 6.94 7.73
CA PRO A 69 0.99 6.22 6.82
C PRO A 69 2.41 6.82 6.76
N GLY A 70 2.54 8.13 6.94
CA GLY A 70 3.84 8.78 6.91
C GLY A 70 4.68 8.55 8.16
N LEU A 71 4.09 8.70 9.34
CA LEU A 71 4.78 8.46 10.61
C LEU A 71 5.22 7.00 10.71
N MET A 72 4.36 6.07 10.34
CA MET A 72 4.67 4.64 10.38
C MET A 72 5.73 4.26 9.33
N ALA A 73 5.69 4.83 8.12
CA ALA A 73 6.73 4.64 7.11
C ALA A 73 8.09 5.15 7.60
N MET A 74 8.13 6.31 8.24
CA MET A 74 9.35 6.85 8.86
C MET A 74 9.86 5.97 9.99
N PHE A 75 8.96 5.48 10.85
CA PHE A 75 9.33 4.57 11.92
C PHE A 75 9.99 3.29 11.37
N LEU A 76 9.40 2.66 10.38
CA LEU A 76 10.01 1.50 9.71
C LEU A 76 11.34 1.85 9.05
N GLY A 77 11.42 2.99 8.36
CA GLY A 77 12.63 3.43 7.66
C GLY A 77 13.82 3.72 8.57
N GLN A 78 13.56 4.12 9.82
CA GLN A 78 14.60 4.28 10.84
C GLN A 78 15.16 2.95 11.35
N HIS A 79 14.32 1.91 11.41
CA HIS A 79 14.71 0.58 11.87
C HIS A 79 15.21 -0.35 10.75
N GLY A 80 14.89 -0.04 9.49
CA GLY A 80 15.36 -0.76 8.30
C GLY A 80 16.01 0.20 7.28
N PRO A 81 17.25 0.69 7.55
CA PRO A 81 17.87 1.76 6.76
C PRO A 81 18.23 1.38 5.32
N ARG A 82 18.24 0.10 4.97
CA ARG A 82 18.49 -0.39 3.59
C ARG A 82 17.22 -0.84 2.88
N LEU A 83 16.16 -1.12 3.63
CA LEU A 83 14.89 -1.61 3.08
C LEU A 83 14.16 -0.55 2.25
N ARG A 84 13.51 -0.96 1.19
CA ARG A 84 12.43 -0.17 0.63
C ARG A 84 11.25 -0.17 1.59
N ILE A 85 10.64 1.00 1.74
CA ILE A 85 9.49 1.19 2.64
C ILE A 85 8.24 1.26 1.79
N ASN A 86 7.37 0.25 1.97
CA ASN A 86 6.15 0.08 1.21
C ASN A 86 4.97 0.68 1.99
N GLN A 87 4.68 1.95 1.77
CA GLN A 87 3.49 2.58 2.30
C GLN A 87 2.30 2.21 1.41
N PHE A 88 1.60 1.13 1.73
CA PHE A 88 0.55 0.52 0.92
C PHE A 88 -0.79 0.47 1.66
N GLY A 89 -1.65 1.49 1.52
CA GLY A 89 -1.68 2.55 0.56
C GLY A 89 -2.43 3.75 1.11
N TYR A 90 -2.19 4.86 0.46
CA TYR A 90 -3.03 6.02 0.68
C TYR A 90 -4.44 5.77 0.15
N VAL A 91 -5.46 5.92 1.00
CA VAL A 91 -6.87 5.83 0.60
C VAL A 91 -7.31 7.18 0.06
N LEU A 92 -6.99 7.42 -1.21
CA LEU A 92 -7.06 8.75 -1.82
C LEU A 92 -8.39 9.50 -1.65
N PRO A 93 -9.59 8.85 -1.72
CA PRO A 93 -10.85 9.55 -1.50
C PRO A 93 -11.04 10.15 -0.09
N THR A 94 -10.14 9.86 0.85
CA THR A 94 -10.17 10.43 2.21
C THR A 94 -9.15 11.55 2.41
N HIS A 95 -8.39 11.90 1.38
CA HIS A 95 -7.31 12.87 1.44
C HIS A 95 -7.46 14.02 0.45
N ASN A 96 -6.85 15.16 0.78
CA ASN A 96 -6.55 16.19 -0.22
C ASN A 96 -5.34 15.71 -1.07
N PRO A 97 -5.47 15.61 -2.41
CA PRO A 97 -4.43 15.06 -3.26
C PRO A 97 -3.13 15.88 -3.28
N LEU A 98 -3.18 17.21 -3.11
CA LEU A 98 -1.95 18.01 -2.99
C LEU A 98 -1.18 17.67 -1.70
N ARG A 99 -1.91 17.46 -0.59
CA ARG A 99 -1.29 17.03 0.68
C ARG A 99 -0.62 15.66 0.54
N VAL A 100 -1.25 14.72 -0.16
CA VAL A 100 -0.64 13.41 -0.42
C VAL A 100 0.60 13.56 -1.30
N ALA A 101 0.55 14.41 -2.33
CA ALA A 101 1.69 14.64 -3.22
C ALA A 101 2.90 15.21 -2.46
N GLU A 102 2.70 16.24 -1.62
CA GLU A 102 3.77 16.81 -0.76
C GLU A 102 4.28 15.81 0.28
N HIS A 103 3.36 15.10 0.92
CA HIS A 103 3.68 14.13 1.96
C HIS A 103 4.55 13.00 1.41
N ALA A 104 4.15 12.39 0.30
CA ALA A 104 4.93 11.33 -0.34
C ALA A 104 6.28 11.85 -0.85
N ALA A 105 6.34 13.07 -1.42
CA ALA A 105 7.60 13.67 -1.85
C ALA A 105 8.54 13.92 -0.65
N THR A 106 8.02 14.43 0.46
CA THR A 106 8.80 14.64 1.68
C THR A 106 9.32 13.33 2.25
N LEU A 107 8.46 12.30 2.33
CA LEU A 107 8.87 10.96 2.78
C LEU A 107 9.95 10.35 1.88
N ASP A 108 9.84 10.55 0.58
CA ASP A 108 10.83 10.04 -0.37
C ASP A 108 12.23 10.62 -0.11
N HIS A 109 12.31 11.93 0.20
CA HIS A 109 13.57 12.55 0.64
C HIS A 109 14.04 12.01 1.99
N LEU A 110 13.16 11.94 2.99
CA LEU A 110 13.51 11.44 4.33
C LEU A 110 13.97 9.99 4.31
N LEU A 111 13.44 9.19 3.40
CA LEU A 111 13.83 7.80 3.16
C LEU A 111 14.95 7.64 2.11
N ASN A 112 15.49 8.75 1.61
CA ASN A 112 16.57 8.76 0.61
C ASN A 112 16.27 7.89 -0.63
N GLY A 113 15.08 8.09 -1.23
CA GLY A 113 14.65 7.40 -2.46
C GLY A 113 14.26 5.93 -2.26
N ARG A 114 13.91 5.52 -1.04
CA ARG A 114 13.51 4.13 -0.74
C ARG A 114 11.99 3.96 -0.55
N LEU A 115 11.21 4.99 -0.82
CA LEU A 115 9.76 4.93 -0.72
C LEU A 115 9.13 4.23 -1.92
N ASN A 116 8.19 3.33 -1.65
CA ASN A 116 7.17 2.87 -2.58
C ASN A 116 5.80 3.25 -2.02
N VAL A 117 4.88 3.70 -2.86
CA VAL A 117 3.52 4.04 -2.43
C VAL A 117 2.49 3.17 -3.14
N ALA A 118 1.38 2.88 -2.47
CA ALA A 118 0.20 2.39 -3.15
C ALA A 118 -0.96 3.38 -2.99
N PHE A 119 -1.79 3.46 -4.02
CA PHE A 119 -3.04 4.23 -3.99
C PHE A 119 -4.22 3.29 -4.04
N VAL A 120 -5.17 3.48 -3.14
CA VAL A 120 -6.33 2.61 -2.97
C VAL A 120 -7.62 3.39 -2.80
N ARG A 121 -8.75 2.70 -3.00
CA ARG A 121 -10.09 3.29 -2.99
C ARG A 121 -10.79 3.26 -1.63
N GLY A 122 -10.38 2.36 -0.74
CA GLY A 122 -10.94 2.18 0.60
C GLY A 122 -12.24 1.37 0.66
N TYR A 123 -12.31 0.43 1.63
CA TYR A 123 -13.44 -0.50 1.77
C TYR A 123 -14.08 -0.51 3.16
N GLN A 124 -13.43 0.07 4.16
CA GLN A 124 -13.94 0.06 5.55
C GLN A 124 -14.76 1.32 5.82
N ALA A 125 -16.07 1.23 5.68
CA ALA A 125 -17.00 2.36 5.74
C ALA A 125 -16.88 3.16 7.05
N ARG A 126 -16.66 2.49 8.20
CA ARG A 126 -16.61 3.15 9.51
C ARG A 126 -15.62 4.32 9.57
N TRP A 127 -14.41 4.14 9.07
CA TRP A 127 -13.43 5.23 9.11
C TRP A 127 -13.43 6.04 7.81
N PHE A 128 -13.61 5.38 6.67
CA PHE A 128 -13.62 6.04 5.36
C PHE A 128 -14.61 7.22 5.32
N GLU A 129 -15.85 6.98 5.74
CA GLU A 129 -16.89 8.01 5.68
C GLU A 129 -16.71 9.13 6.72
N ASN A 130 -15.94 8.87 7.79
CA ASN A 130 -15.55 9.91 8.74
C ASN A 130 -14.41 10.80 8.22
N TYR A 131 -13.58 10.30 7.30
CA TYR A 131 -12.46 11.05 6.70
C TYR A 131 -12.70 11.44 5.24
N ALA A 132 -13.87 11.14 4.68
CA ALA A 132 -14.20 11.42 3.29
C ALA A 132 -13.86 12.87 2.90
N ALA A 133 -13.01 13.05 1.89
CA ALA A 133 -12.54 14.37 1.47
C ALA A 133 -13.59 15.16 0.68
N VAL A 134 -14.58 14.46 0.13
CA VAL A 134 -15.68 15.04 -0.64
C VAL A 134 -17.01 14.54 -0.07
N PRO A 135 -17.99 15.46 0.17
CA PRO A 135 -19.30 15.05 0.67
C PRO A 135 -19.98 13.99 -0.20
N GLY A 136 -20.51 12.94 0.45
CA GLY A 136 -21.30 11.90 -0.21
C GLY A 136 -20.49 10.76 -0.83
N VAL A 137 -19.15 10.83 -0.88
CA VAL A 137 -18.35 9.68 -1.30
C VAL A 137 -18.43 8.57 -0.24
N LYS A 138 -18.53 7.34 -0.71
CA LYS A 138 -18.68 6.14 0.13
C LYS A 138 -17.52 5.17 -0.05
N ALA A 139 -17.24 4.36 0.97
CA ALA A 139 -16.36 3.21 0.85
C ALA A 139 -16.89 2.24 -0.22
N THR A 140 -16.01 1.48 -0.85
CA THR A 140 -16.36 0.54 -1.92
C THR A 140 -16.15 -0.90 -1.49
N GLY A 141 -17.09 -1.78 -1.86
CA GLY A 141 -17.01 -3.20 -1.52
C GLY A 141 -18.03 -4.04 -2.31
N PRO A 142 -18.14 -5.35 -2.00
CA PRO A 142 -19.11 -6.23 -2.66
C PRO A 142 -20.55 -5.74 -2.60
N TRP A 143 -20.90 -5.02 -1.53
CA TRP A 143 -22.26 -4.53 -1.26
C TRP A 143 -22.72 -3.38 -2.19
N ASN A 144 -21.81 -2.64 -2.81
CA ASN A 144 -22.15 -1.50 -3.68
C ASN A 144 -21.42 -1.50 -5.02
N ARG A 145 -20.90 -2.63 -5.46
CA ARG A 145 -20.26 -2.74 -6.79
C ARG A 145 -21.21 -2.32 -7.90
N LYS A 146 -20.70 -1.49 -8.85
CA LYS A 146 -21.44 -0.99 -10.03
C LYS A 146 -22.62 -0.05 -9.69
N THR A 147 -22.69 0.48 -8.48
CA THR A 147 -23.65 1.53 -8.12
C THR A 147 -23.10 2.93 -8.45
N ALA A 148 -23.94 3.95 -8.32
CA ALA A 148 -23.52 5.36 -8.43
C ALA A 148 -22.48 5.73 -7.37
N GLU A 149 -22.53 5.15 -6.17
CA GLU A 149 -21.57 5.34 -5.10
C GLU A 149 -20.19 4.77 -5.46
N ASP A 150 -20.15 3.55 -6.01
CA ASP A 150 -18.93 2.94 -6.52
C ASP A 150 -18.32 3.76 -7.66
N ALA A 151 -19.16 4.27 -8.57
CA ALA A 151 -18.72 5.14 -9.66
C ALA A 151 -18.12 6.46 -9.12
N MET A 152 -18.79 7.12 -8.18
CA MET A 152 -18.31 8.35 -7.55
C MET A 152 -16.96 8.16 -6.86
N ASN A 153 -16.80 7.08 -6.08
CA ASN A 153 -15.55 6.75 -5.41
C ASN A 153 -14.42 6.53 -6.44
N ARG A 154 -14.70 5.83 -7.53
CA ARG A 154 -13.73 5.60 -8.60
C ARG A 154 -13.32 6.89 -9.30
N GLU A 155 -14.25 7.71 -9.70
CA GLU A 155 -13.98 8.99 -10.36
C GLU A 155 -13.13 9.91 -9.49
N LEU A 156 -13.48 10.03 -8.19
CA LEU A 156 -12.70 10.82 -7.25
C LEU A 156 -11.27 10.25 -7.07
N PHE A 157 -11.15 8.92 -6.97
CA PHE A 157 -9.86 8.26 -6.87
C PHE A 157 -8.98 8.55 -8.10
N GLU A 158 -9.52 8.38 -9.30
CA GLU A 158 -8.79 8.61 -10.57
C GLU A 158 -8.40 10.10 -10.72
N GLU A 159 -9.28 11.03 -10.30
CA GLU A 159 -8.97 12.45 -10.27
C GLU A 159 -7.82 12.77 -9.28
N CYS A 160 -7.81 12.18 -8.11
CA CYS A 160 -6.71 12.33 -7.14
C CYS A 160 -5.38 11.81 -7.70
N VAL A 161 -5.37 10.64 -8.36
CA VAL A 161 -4.16 10.11 -9.00
C VAL A 161 -3.62 11.07 -10.06
N ALA A 162 -4.49 11.61 -10.93
CA ALA A 162 -4.09 12.56 -11.96
C ALA A 162 -3.44 13.82 -11.35
N ILE A 163 -4.03 14.38 -10.29
CA ILE A 163 -3.51 15.55 -9.59
C ILE A 163 -2.14 15.26 -8.97
N ILE A 164 -1.97 14.14 -8.27
CA ILE A 164 -0.72 13.76 -7.62
C ILE A 164 0.40 13.61 -8.68
N LYS A 165 0.14 12.90 -9.77
CA LYS A 165 1.11 12.72 -10.86
C LYS A 165 1.49 14.07 -11.50
N THR A 166 0.53 14.94 -11.71
CA THR A 166 0.78 16.29 -12.23
C THR A 166 1.65 17.10 -11.26
N ALA A 167 1.31 17.07 -9.97
CA ALA A 167 2.06 17.78 -8.94
C ALA A 167 3.52 17.30 -8.83
N TRP A 168 3.79 16.01 -9.02
CA TRP A 168 5.15 15.46 -8.97
C TRP A 168 6.00 15.81 -10.19
N THR A 169 5.37 16.08 -11.35
CA THR A 169 6.08 16.25 -12.63
C THR A 169 6.19 17.68 -13.13
N HIS A 170 5.35 18.59 -12.64
CA HIS A 170 5.32 19.99 -13.07
C HIS A 170 5.87 20.93 -11.99
N ASP A 171 6.49 22.04 -12.41
CA ASP A 171 6.94 23.10 -11.49
C ASP A 171 5.76 23.77 -10.80
N THR A 172 4.80 24.17 -11.61
CA THR A 172 3.49 24.68 -11.23
C THR A 172 2.45 24.18 -12.23
N PHE A 173 1.19 24.13 -11.80
CA PHE A 173 0.07 23.69 -12.62
C PHE A 173 -1.25 24.27 -12.12
N SER A 174 -2.23 24.30 -13.02
CA SER A 174 -3.64 24.46 -12.67
C SER A 174 -4.38 23.16 -12.96
N TYR A 175 -5.40 22.88 -12.18
CA TYR A 175 -6.24 21.71 -12.36
C TYR A 175 -7.71 22.08 -12.13
N LYS A 176 -8.59 21.66 -13.02
CA LYS A 176 -10.03 21.86 -12.89
C LYS A 176 -10.75 20.56 -13.25
N GLY A 177 -11.14 19.82 -12.22
CA GLY A 177 -11.84 18.55 -12.34
C GLY A 177 -13.29 18.63 -11.86
N LYS A 178 -13.88 17.47 -11.62
CA LYS A 178 -15.24 17.35 -11.09
C LYS A 178 -15.31 17.63 -9.59
N TYR A 179 -14.29 17.21 -8.85
CA TYR A 179 -14.26 17.28 -7.39
C TYR A 179 -13.24 18.29 -6.87
N TRP A 180 -12.18 18.53 -7.61
CA TRP A 180 -11.08 19.38 -7.21
C TRP A 180 -10.81 20.51 -8.20
N SER A 181 -10.47 21.69 -7.66
CA SER A 181 -9.95 22.83 -8.43
C SER A 181 -8.73 23.39 -7.71
N PHE A 182 -7.59 23.44 -8.42
CA PHE A 182 -6.33 23.99 -7.90
C PHE A 182 -5.71 24.96 -8.93
N PRO A 183 -5.55 26.27 -8.58
CA PRO A 183 -6.13 26.91 -7.40
C PRO A 183 -7.65 26.96 -7.45
N PRO A 184 -8.35 27.24 -6.32
CA PRO A 184 -9.79 27.54 -6.35
C PRO A 184 -10.11 28.71 -7.29
N ASP A 185 -11.30 28.68 -7.88
CA ASP A 185 -11.74 29.78 -8.76
C ASP A 185 -11.71 31.12 -8.02
N GLY A 186 -11.15 32.15 -8.66
CA GLY A 186 -11.04 33.49 -8.11
C GLY A 186 -10.02 33.65 -6.99
N HIS A 187 -9.11 32.69 -6.83
CA HIS A 187 -8.09 32.75 -5.79
C HIS A 187 -7.15 33.93 -6.02
N HIS A 188 -7.06 34.83 -5.05
CA HIS A 188 -6.29 36.04 -5.11
C HIS A 188 -5.50 36.26 -3.82
N GLN A 189 -4.24 36.68 -3.96
CA GLN A 189 -3.39 37.04 -2.83
C GLN A 189 -3.90 38.38 -2.21
N PRO A 190 -4.26 38.46 -0.93
CA PRO A 190 -4.91 39.63 -0.36
C PRO A 190 -3.97 40.81 -0.13
N HIS A 191 -2.67 40.67 -0.33
CA HIS A 191 -1.64 41.68 -0.16
C HIS A 191 -0.47 41.43 -1.12
N GLU A 192 0.33 42.46 -1.40
CA GLU A 192 1.53 42.31 -2.22
C GLU A 192 2.52 41.31 -1.60
N HIS A 193 3.03 40.43 -2.44
CA HIS A 193 4.03 39.46 -2.05
C HIS A 193 5.17 39.38 -3.09
N PRO A 194 6.14 40.29 -3.03
CA PRO A 194 7.21 40.42 -4.04
C PRO A 194 8.02 39.11 -4.25
N VAL A 195 8.13 38.30 -3.22
CA VAL A 195 8.85 37.01 -3.27
C VAL A 195 8.19 36.04 -4.23
N TYR A 196 6.87 35.97 -4.27
CA TYR A 196 6.13 35.12 -5.19
C TYR A 196 6.39 35.49 -6.65
N LEU A 197 6.42 36.79 -6.95
CA LEU A 197 6.69 37.30 -8.28
C LEU A 197 8.16 37.16 -8.70
N LYS A 198 9.08 37.32 -7.75
CA LYS A 198 10.52 37.35 -8.04
C LYS A 198 11.14 35.95 -8.08
N TYR A 199 10.72 35.05 -7.22
CA TYR A 199 11.36 33.75 -7.01
C TYR A 199 10.42 32.56 -7.25
N GLY A 200 9.11 32.79 -7.38
CA GLY A 200 8.11 31.78 -7.68
C GLY A 200 7.52 31.91 -9.07
N ARG A 201 6.46 31.14 -9.31
CA ARG A 201 5.64 31.15 -10.51
C ARG A 201 4.17 30.96 -10.13
N GLY A 202 3.27 31.21 -11.06
CA GLY A 202 1.84 30.94 -10.90
C GLY A 202 1.05 32.03 -10.18
N VAL A 203 1.66 33.22 -9.96
CA VAL A 203 0.98 34.40 -9.41
C VAL A 203 1.20 35.56 -10.35
N ASP A 204 0.11 36.23 -10.76
CA ASP A 204 0.14 37.41 -11.61
C ASP A 204 0.55 38.68 -10.81
N PRO A 205 1.01 39.75 -11.49
CA PRO A 205 1.38 41.02 -10.81
C PRO A 205 0.24 41.65 -10.00
N ASP A 206 -1.01 41.38 -10.37
CA ASP A 206 -2.19 41.87 -9.64
C ASP A 206 -2.54 40.99 -8.41
N GLY A 207 -1.76 39.96 -8.14
CA GLY A 207 -1.98 39.01 -7.04
C GLY A 207 -2.91 37.84 -7.35
N THR A 208 -3.38 37.71 -8.59
CA THR A 208 -4.19 36.55 -8.99
C THR A 208 -3.34 35.29 -8.99
N ILE A 209 -3.76 34.25 -8.29
CA ILE A 209 -3.08 32.95 -8.25
C ILE A 209 -3.63 32.10 -9.38
N ARG A 210 -2.79 31.79 -10.38
CA ARG A 210 -3.13 31.03 -11.59
C ARG A 210 -2.75 29.57 -11.49
N GLU A 211 -1.65 29.30 -10.79
CA GLU A 211 -1.08 27.96 -10.66
C GLU A 211 -0.57 27.72 -9.25
N VAL A 212 -0.49 26.47 -8.86
CA VAL A 212 0.12 26.01 -7.61
C VAL A 212 1.18 24.96 -7.91
N GLY A 213 2.14 24.79 -7.02
CA GLY A 213 3.15 23.74 -7.09
C GLY A 213 3.46 23.19 -5.71
N ILE A 214 3.92 21.96 -5.65
CA ILE A 214 4.37 21.34 -4.40
C ILE A 214 5.87 21.57 -4.16
N ALA A 215 6.26 21.53 -2.91
CA ALA A 215 7.66 21.54 -2.51
C ALA A 215 7.88 20.58 -1.31
N PRO A 216 8.85 19.64 -1.39
CA PRO A 216 9.77 19.42 -2.51
C PRO A 216 9.11 18.63 -3.67
N ARG A 217 9.80 18.52 -4.80
CA ARG A 217 9.57 17.43 -5.75
C ARG A 217 10.07 16.12 -5.15
N PRO A 218 9.52 14.96 -5.54
CA PRO A 218 10.10 13.67 -5.16
C PRO A 218 11.57 13.55 -5.54
N LEU A 219 12.33 12.82 -4.76
CA LEU A 219 13.71 12.46 -5.08
C LEU A 219 13.73 11.40 -6.20
N GLN A 220 12.83 10.42 -6.13
CA GLN A 220 12.58 9.46 -7.19
C GLN A 220 11.67 10.10 -8.27
N ASN A 221 11.95 9.87 -9.54
CA ASN A 221 11.16 10.42 -10.63
C ASN A 221 10.78 9.33 -11.66
N PRO A 222 9.60 8.73 -11.52
CA PRO A 222 8.60 8.92 -10.45
C PRO A 222 8.88 8.08 -9.20
N ILE A 223 8.19 8.37 -8.08
CA ILE A 223 8.06 7.42 -6.97
C ILE A 223 7.34 6.19 -7.51
N PRO A 224 7.82 4.94 -7.25
CA PRO A 224 7.12 3.74 -7.66
C PRO A 224 5.72 3.67 -7.05
N VAL A 225 4.71 3.54 -7.90
CA VAL A 225 3.30 3.47 -7.51
C VAL A 225 2.78 2.06 -7.70
N TYR A 226 2.09 1.56 -6.67
CA TYR A 226 1.43 0.26 -6.70
C TYR A 226 -0.08 0.43 -6.52
N SER A 227 -0.84 -0.55 -6.98
CA SER A 227 -2.18 -0.77 -6.46
C SER A 227 -2.09 -1.65 -5.23
N GLY A 228 -2.87 -1.36 -4.21
CA GLY A 228 -3.02 -2.29 -3.09
C GLY A 228 -3.55 -3.65 -3.58
N PHE A 229 -3.38 -4.67 -2.76
CA PHE A 229 -3.76 -6.05 -3.04
C PHE A 229 -5.10 -6.15 -3.78
N THR A 230 -5.06 -6.60 -5.04
CA THR A 230 -6.22 -6.55 -5.94
C THR A 230 -6.53 -7.90 -6.56
N HIS A 231 -7.84 -8.16 -6.72
CA HIS A 231 -8.41 -9.22 -7.56
C HIS A 231 -9.19 -8.62 -8.73
N SER A 232 -9.13 -7.29 -8.93
CA SER A 232 -9.95 -6.58 -9.91
C SER A 232 -9.20 -6.36 -11.22
N LEU A 233 -9.63 -7.04 -12.28
CA LEU A 233 -9.12 -6.77 -13.63
C LEU A 233 -9.26 -5.29 -14.01
N GLN A 234 -10.42 -4.68 -13.75
CA GLN A 234 -10.64 -3.26 -14.06
C GLN A 234 -9.62 -2.34 -13.38
N THR A 235 -9.31 -2.58 -12.11
CA THR A 235 -8.30 -1.81 -11.38
C THR A 235 -6.90 -2.03 -11.98
N SER A 236 -6.57 -3.27 -12.32
CA SER A 236 -5.28 -3.59 -12.94
C SER A 236 -5.12 -2.94 -14.31
N LEU A 237 -6.19 -2.91 -15.13
CA LEU A 237 -6.16 -2.24 -16.44
C LEU A 237 -6.09 -0.71 -16.32
N TYR A 238 -6.70 -0.12 -15.29
CA TYR A 238 -6.47 1.30 -14.97
C TYR A 238 -4.99 1.56 -14.70
N TRP A 239 -4.35 0.76 -13.86
CA TRP A 239 -2.93 0.91 -13.56
C TRP A 239 -2.02 0.61 -14.76
N ALA A 240 -2.44 -0.25 -15.68
CA ALA A 240 -1.73 -0.45 -16.94
C ALA A 240 -1.62 0.85 -17.75
N LYS A 241 -2.65 1.68 -17.75
CA LYS A 241 -2.62 3.02 -18.37
C LYS A 241 -1.74 3.99 -17.61
N GLU A 242 -1.88 3.99 -16.28
CA GLU A 242 -1.26 4.96 -15.41
C GLU A 242 0.20 4.64 -15.03
N GLY A 243 0.71 3.46 -15.35
CA GLY A 243 2.09 3.07 -15.02
C GLY A 243 2.29 2.59 -13.59
N GLY A 244 1.22 2.19 -12.91
CA GLY A 244 1.31 1.59 -11.59
C GLY A 244 1.36 0.06 -11.66
N LYS A 245 1.95 -0.57 -10.63
CA LYS A 245 2.12 -2.02 -10.54
C LYS A 245 1.02 -2.65 -9.68
N PRO A 246 0.11 -3.46 -10.22
CA PRO A 246 -0.85 -4.20 -9.40
C PRO A 246 -0.16 -5.31 -8.60
N ILE A 247 -0.47 -5.40 -7.31
CA ILE A 247 -0.11 -6.56 -6.49
C ILE A 247 -1.30 -7.51 -6.50
N VAL A 248 -1.16 -8.64 -7.17
CA VAL A 248 -2.25 -9.61 -7.32
C VAL A 248 -2.14 -10.68 -6.24
N MET A 249 -3.17 -10.80 -5.41
CA MET A 249 -3.29 -11.86 -4.40
C MET A 249 -4.43 -12.81 -4.78
N ALA A 250 -4.26 -13.58 -5.84
CA ALA A 250 -5.23 -14.56 -6.30
C ALA A 250 -4.65 -15.97 -6.26
N ASN A 251 -5.50 -16.94 -5.94
CA ASN A 251 -5.15 -18.37 -5.94
C ASN A 251 -5.22 -18.99 -7.34
N GLU A 252 -6.06 -18.43 -8.20
CA GLU A 252 -6.33 -18.92 -9.55
C GLU A 252 -5.24 -18.44 -10.51
N MET A 253 -4.26 -19.29 -10.80
CA MET A 253 -3.10 -18.92 -11.64
C MET A 253 -3.51 -18.58 -13.07
N ASP A 254 -4.54 -19.23 -13.63
CA ASP A 254 -5.06 -18.90 -14.97
C ASP A 254 -5.63 -17.46 -15.00
N PHE A 255 -6.28 -17.03 -13.91
CA PHE A 255 -6.72 -15.63 -13.77
C PHE A 255 -5.52 -14.69 -13.71
N CYS A 256 -4.49 -15.00 -12.96
CA CYS A 256 -3.27 -14.19 -12.88
C CYS A 256 -2.59 -14.06 -14.27
N GLU A 257 -2.48 -15.14 -15.01
CA GLU A 257 -1.89 -15.15 -16.36
C GLU A 257 -2.71 -14.30 -17.33
N MET A 258 -4.02 -14.47 -17.33
CA MET A 258 -4.95 -13.65 -18.11
C MET A 258 -4.85 -12.17 -17.74
N LEU A 259 -4.86 -11.84 -16.44
CA LEU A 259 -4.77 -10.46 -15.95
C LEU A 259 -3.49 -9.77 -16.43
N TRP A 260 -2.33 -10.44 -16.29
CA TRP A 260 -1.05 -9.88 -16.71
C TRP A 260 -0.89 -9.79 -18.23
N SER A 261 -1.51 -10.70 -18.99
CA SER A 261 -1.59 -10.57 -20.46
C SER A 261 -2.35 -9.31 -20.85
N ARG A 262 -3.55 -9.11 -20.28
CA ARG A 262 -4.38 -7.93 -20.53
C ARG A 262 -3.72 -6.64 -20.03
N TYR A 263 -3.04 -6.68 -18.90
CA TYR A 263 -2.27 -5.53 -18.39
C TYR A 263 -1.24 -5.06 -19.42
N ARG A 264 -0.47 -5.98 -19.97
CA ARG A 264 0.57 -5.66 -20.95
C ARG A 264 -0.01 -5.13 -22.27
N GLU A 265 -1.08 -5.70 -22.76
CA GLU A 265 -1.79 -5.23 -23.96
C GLU A 265 -2.25 -3.76 -23.77
N VAL A 266 -2.91 -3.47 -22.65
CA VAL A 266 -3.38 -2.09 -22.36
C VAL A 266 -2.22 -1.13 -22.11
N ALA A 267 -1.13 -1.57 -21.49
CA ALA A 267 0.07 -0.74 -21.34
C ALA A 267 0.67 -0.36 -22.72
N GLU A 268 0.76 -1.33 -23.64
CA GLU A 268 1.24 -1.12 -25.01
C GLU A 268 0.33 -0.16 -25.79
N GLU A 269 -0.99 -0.30 -25.71
CA GLU A 269 -1.98 0.62 -26.29
C GLU A 269 -1.77 2.07 -25.83
N HIS A 270 -1.17 2.27 -24.65
CA HIS A 270 -0.87 3.59 -24.06
C HIS A 270 0.62 3.96 -24.14
N GLY A 271 1.36 3.33 -25.05
CA GLY A 271 2.76 3.66 -25.36
C GLY A 271 3.78 3.17 -24.34
N ARG A 272 3.42 2.21 -23.51
CA ARG A 272 4.31 1.62 -22.49
C ARG A 272 4.63 0.16 -22.84
N HIS A 273 5.89 -0.10 -23.20
CA HIS A 273 6.34 -1.46 -23.42
C HIS A 273 6.70 -2.12 -22.09
N VAL A 274 5.95 -3.16 -21.70
CA VAL A 274 6.15 -3.92 -20.46
C VAL A 274 6.53 -5.37 -20.80
N PRO A 275 7.80 -5.76 -20.66
CA PRO A 275 8.23 -7.15 -20.83
C PRO A 275 7.47 -8.09 -19.88
N ARG A 276 7.34 -9.36 -20.30
CA ARG A 276 6.62 -10.35 -19.49
C ARG A 276 7.23 -10.48 -18.09
N GLY A 277 6.41 -10.24 -17.06
CA GLY A 277 6.77 -10.33 -15.65
C GLY A 277 7.42 -9.08 -15.04
N GLU A 278 7.78 -8.07 -15.84
CA GLU A 278 8.60 -6.94 -15.36
C GLU A 278 7.89 -6.07 -14.31
N GLU A 279 6.61 -5.80 -14.52
CA GLU A 279 5.79 -5.03 -13.57
C GLU A 279 4.83 -5.93 -12.78
N ALA A 280 4.97 -7.25 -12.90
CA ALA A 280 4.13 -8.19 -12.20
C ALA A 280 4.57 -8.33 -10.74
N ALA A 281 3.64 -8.10 -9.83
CA ALA A 281 3.79 -8.37 -8.41
C ALA A 281 2.71 -9.34 -7.93
N TRP A 282 3.11 -10.28 -7.10
CA TRP A 282 2.22 -11.30 -6.52
C TRP A 282 2.36 -11.30 -5.00
N GLY A 283 1.40 -11.89 -4.30
CA GLY A 283 1.49 -11.96 -2.85
C GLY A 283 0.63 -13.04 -2.24
N GLY A 284 0.86 -13.26 -0.96
CA GLY A 284 0.15 -14.23 -0.16
C GLY A 284 0.41 -14.07 1.31
N TYR A 285 -0.20 -14.93 2.12
CA TYR A 285 -0.02 -14.97 3.57
C TYR A 285 1.03 -16.01 3.94
N LEU A 286 2.09 -15.59 4.60
CA LEU A 286 3.24 -16.40 4.95
C LEU A 286 3.20 -16.83 6.43
N VAL A 287 3.26 -18.14 6.66
CA VAL A 287 3.62 -18.72 7.97
C VAL A 287 4.62 -19.84 7.72
N LEU A 288 5.86 -19.65 8.16
CA LEU A 288 6.94 -20.58 7.91
C LEU A 288 7.59 -21.02 9.24
N ALA A 289 7.74 -22.33 9.40
CA ALA A 289 8.37 -22.97 10.55
C ALA A 289 9.36 -24.05 10.10
N ASP A 290 10.02 -24.73 11.04
CA ASP A 290 10.95 -25.81 10.73
C ASP A 290 10.25 -27.03 10.09
N THR A 291 8.99 -27.24 10.44
CA THR A 291 8.15 -28.29 9.89
C THR A 291 6.80 -27.75 9.42
N LYS A 292 6.22 -28.42 8.41
CA LYS A 292 4.88 -28.08 7.92
C LYS A 292 3.82 -28.12 9.03
N SER A 293 3.85 -29.16 9.91
CA SER A 293 2.89 -29.31 11.00
C SER A 293 2.98 -28.17 12.02
N GLU A 294 4.18 -27.68 12.30
CA GLU A 294 4.38 -26.52 13.20
C GLU A 294 3.83 -25.23 12.55
N ALA A 295 4.10 -25.01 11.27
CA ALA A 295 3.56 -23.87 10.55
C ALA A 295 2.03 -23.89 10.46
N GLU A 296 1.43 -25.05 10.22
CA GLU A 296 -0.03 -25.22 10.21
C GLU A 296 -0.65 -24.89 11.59
N ALA A 297 -0.02 -25.33 12.68
CA ALA A 297 -0.47 -25.00 14.03
C ALA A 297 -0.36 -23.48 14.33
N TRP A 298 0.70 -22.82 13.86
CA TRP A 298 0.81 -21.36 14.01
C TRP A 298 -0.21 -20.61 13.17
N ALA A 299 -0.54 -21.13 11.99
CA ALA A 299 -1.48 -20.51 11.07
C ALA A 299 -2.93 -20.48 11.59
N GLU A 300 -3.30 -21.31 12.57
CA GLU A 300 -4.67 -21.32 13.10
C GLU A 300 -5.12 -19.94 13.59
N ASP A 301 -4.29 -19.23 14.34
CA ASP A 301 -4.61 -17.89 14.84
C ASP A 301 -4.62 -16.85 13.71
N CYS A 302 -3.74 -16.99 12.72
CA CYS A 302 -3.72 -16.12 11.54
C CYS A 302 -5.00 -16.29 10.71
N LEU A 303 -5.44 -17.52 10.50
CA LEU A 303 -6.68 -17.82 9.78
C LEU A 303 -7.91 -17.37 10.57
N TRP A 304 -7.92 -17.54 11.89
CA TRP A 304 -8.96 -16.97 12.75
C TRP A 304 -9.09 -15.46 12.59
N MET A 305 -7.97 -14.76 12.57
CA MET A 305 -7.96 -13.30 12.35
C MET A 305 -8.54 -12.94 10.98
N TRP A 306 -8.11 -13.62 9.93
CA TRP A 306 -8.62 -13.37 8.59
C TRP A 306 -10.12 -13.60 8.48
N ASP A 307 -10.61 -14.74 9.00
CA ASP A 307 -12.02 -15.11 8.95
C ASP A 307 -12.89 -14.18 9.79
N SER A 308 -12.39 -13.77 10.96
CA SER A 308 -13.14 -12.90 11.87
C SER A 308 -13.16 -11.44 11.43
N TRP A 309 -12.12 -10.96 10.74
CA TRP A 309 -11.96 -9.56 10.41
C TRP A 309 -12.08 -9.27 8.91
N SER A 310 -11.31 -9.93 8.05
CA SER A 310 -11.24 -9.60 6.62
C SER A 310 -12.40 -10.19 5.80
N THR A 311 -12.80 -11.43 6.11
CA THR A 311 -13.92 -12.12 5.42
C THR A 311 -15.25 -11.36 5.50
N PRO A 312 -15.67 -10.75 6.63
CA PRO A 312 -16.88 -9.94 6.69
C PRO A 312 -16.89 -8.72 5.76
N PHE A 313 -15.72 -8.23 5.34
CA PHE A 313 -15.60 -7.20 4.30
C PHE A 313 -15.67 -7.76 2.86
N GLY A 314 -15.90 -9.06 2.71
CA GLY A 314 -15.94 -9.74 1.41
C GLY A 314 -14.55 -9.96 0.82
N GLN A 315 -13.53 -10.07 1.65
CA GLN A 315 -12.18 -10.43 1.22
C GLN A 315 -11.98 -11.94 1.33
N ASP A 316 -11.72 -12.56 0.18
CA ASP A 316 -11.31 -13.96 0.15
C ASP A 316 -9.93 -14.15 0.78
N ARG A 317 -9.65 -15.35 1.26
CA ARG A 317 -8.31 -15.68 1.76
C ARG A 317 -7.30 -15.56 0.62
N PRO A 318 -6.16 -14.88 0.85
CA PRO A 318 -5.08 -14.81 -0.14
C PRO A 318 -4.43 -16.17 -0.34
N PRO A 319 -3.51 -16.34 -1.30
CA PRO A 319 -2.65 -17.51 -1.38
C PRO A 319 -1.98 -17.77 -0.02
N LEU A 320 -2.15 -18.99 0.52
CA LEU A 320 -1.63 -19.37 1.85
C LEU A 320 -0.30 -20.10 1.67
N LEU A 321 0.81 -19.39 1.93
CA LEU A 321 2.16 -19.95 1.93
C LEU A 321 2.49 -20.45 3.34
N ILE A 322 1.92 -21.59 3.72
CA ILE A 322 2.02 -22.20 5.04
C ILE A 322 2.80 -23.50 4.95
N GLY A 323 3.91 -23.62 5.68
CA GLY A 323 4.72 -24.82 5.69
C GLY A 323 6.17 -24.63 6.09
N ASP A 324 6.97 -25.63 5.76
CA ASP A 324 8.43 -25.55 5.80
C ASP A 324 8.99 -24.83 4.56
N ALA A 325 10.28 -24.56 4.54
CA ALA A 325 10.95 -23.85 3.46
C ALA A 325 10.78 -24.53 2.09
N ASP A 326 10.80 -25.85 2.03
CA ASP A 326 10.63 -26.59 0.77
C ASP A 326 9.21 -26.51 0.26
N THR A 327 8.23 -26.56 1.13
CA THR A 327 6.81 -26.42 0.81
C THR A 327 6.52 -25.02 0.27
N VAL A 328 6.96 -23.98 0.98
CA VAL A 328 6.76 -22.58 0.57
C VAL A 328 7.49 -22.27 -0.72
N SER A 329 8.73 -22.72 -0.89
CA SER A 329 9.48 -22.53 -2.15
C SER A 329 8.74 -23.14 -3.35
N ARG A 330 8.24 -24.38 -3.25
CA ARG A 330 7.46 -25.01 -4.31
C ARG A 330 6.19 -24.24 -4.67
N MET A 331 5.51 -23.64 -3.68
CA MET A 331 4.34 -22.81 -3.94
C MET A 331 4.69 -21.57 -4.76
N ILE A 332 5.77 -20.87 -4.40
CA ILE A 332 6.27 -19.70 -5.14
C ILE A 332 6.73 -20.10 -6.55
N GLU A 333 7.50 -21.17 -6.68
CA GLU A 333 7.95 -21.69 -7.97
C GLU A 333 6.77 -22.05 -8.90
N ASN A 334 5.73 -22.68 -8.33
CA ASN A 334 4.54 -23.02 -9.10
C ASN A 334 3.83 -21.77 -9.62
N ALA A 335 3.62 -20.76 -8.77
CA ALA A 335 3.02 -19.48 -9.18
C ALA A 335 3.89 -18.79 -10.26
N ALA A 336 5.22 -18.77 -10.09
CA ALA A 336 6.14 -18.14 -11.01
C ALA A 336 6.23 -18.82 -12.40
N ARG A 337 5.83 -20.09 -12.53
CA ARG A 337 5.74 -20.77 -13.84
C ARG A 337 4.62 -20.17 -14.71
N HIS A 338 3.53 -19.75 -14.09
CA HIS A 338 2.40 -19.11 -14.79
C HIS A 338 2.69 -17.64 -15.08
N VAL A 339 3.16 -16.91 -14.06
CA VAL A 339 3.52 -15.50 -14.20
C VAL A 339 4.92 -15.29 -13.61
N PRO A 340 5.92 -14.97 -14.43
CA PRO A 340 7.29 -14.73 -13.96
C PRO A 340 7.39 -13.35 -13.26
N PHE A 341 6.69 -13.19 -12.14
CA PHE A 341 6.69 -11.95 -11.37
C PHE A 341 8.07 -11.66 -10.78
N ARG A 342 8.36 -10.36 -10.63
CA ARG A 342 9.63 -9.85 -10.09
C ARG A 342 9.56 -9.57 -8.60
N GLU A 343 8.39 -9.23 -8.10
CA GLU A 343 8.19 -8.78 -6.73
C GLU A 343 7.12 -9.65 -6.04
N VAL A 344 7.39 -10.02 -4.80
CA VAL A 344 6.50 -10.84 -3.98
C VAL A 344 6.25 -10.14 -2.64
N PHE A 345 4.98 -9.89 -2.33
CA PHE A 345 4.58 -9.23 -1.09
C PHE A 345 3.93 -10.24 -0.14
N LEU A 346 4.54 -10.45 1.00
CA LEU A 346 4.18 -11.51 1.93
C LEU A 346 3.60 -10.93 3.23
N LEU A 347 2.30 -11.11 3.42
CA LEU A 347 1.66 -10.88 4.70
C LEU A 347 2.15 -11.95 5.68
N PHE A 348 2.46 -11.57 6.91
CA PHE A 348 2.83 -12.50 7.96
C PHE A 348 2.09 -12.19 9.26
N GLY A 349 2.15 -13.09 10.22
CA GLY A 349 1.30 -13.07 11.42
C GLY A 349 1.61 -12.00 12.46
N GLN A 350 2.09 -10.84 12.04
CA GLN A 350 2.40 -9.71 12.90
C GLN A 350 1.21 -9.37 13.83
N GLY A 351 1.48 -9.26 15.11
CA GLY A 351 0.48 -8.98 16.15
C GLY A 351 -0.32 -10.21 16.63
N ILE A 352 -0.70 -11.11 15.74
CA ILE A 352 -1.45 -12.33 16.07
C ILE A 352 -0.53 -13.41 16.62
N LEU A 353 0.58 -13.68 15.94
CA LEU A 353 1.58 -14.64 16.39
C LEU A 353 2.49 -14.01 17.46
N GLU A 354 3.04 -14.88 18.31
CA GLU A 354 4.10 -14.48 19.20
C GLU A 354 5.31 -13.94 18.43
N ARG A 355 5.96 -12.93 18.99
CA ARG A 355 7.10 -12.24 18.39
C ARG A 355 8.15 -13.22 17.84
N ASP A 356 8.51 -14.21 18.63
CA ASP A 356 9.57 -15.16 18.27
C ASP A 356 9.17 -16.05 17.08
N ARG A 357 7.88 -16.35 16.90
CA ARG A 357 7.36 -17.07 15.73
C ARG A 357 7.40 -16.20 14.47
N CYS A 358 7.07 -14.92 14.62
CA CYS A 358 7.21 -13.96 13.51
C CYS A 358 8.66 -13.81 13.06
N LEU A 359 9.59 -13.62 14.01
CA LEU A 359 11.03 -13.52 13.73
C LEU A 359 11.53 -14.79 13.05
N LYS A 360 11.18 -15.95 13.57
CA LYS A 360 11.56 -17.24 12.98
C LYS A 360 11.03 -17.40 11.55
N THR A 361 9.78 -16.99 11.29
CA THR A 361 9.23 -16.96 9.92
C THR A 361 10.06 -16.10 8.97
N LEU A 362 10.41 -14.88 9.40
CA LEU A 362 11.20 -13.94 8.58
C LEU A 362 12.63 -14.45 8.34
N GLU A 363 13.29 -14.94 9.38
CA GLU A 363 14.68 -15.46 9.33
C GLU A 363 14.77 -16.72 8.47
N LEU A 364 13.91 -17.71 8.70
CA LEU A 364 13.88 -18.95 7.90
C LEU A 364 13.57 -18.68 6.43
N PHE A 365 12.67 -17.74 6.15
CA PHE A 365 12.37 -17.35 4.77
C PHE A 365 13.60 -16.73 4.11
N ALA A 366 14.26 -15.82 4.79
CA ALA A 366 15.47 -15.19 4.28
C ALA A 366 16.63 -16.17 4.09
N GLU A 367 16.84 -17.07 5.04
CA GLU A 367 17.94 -18.05 4.99
C GLU A 367 17.72 -19.15 3.93
N LYS A 368 16.48 -19.68 3.84
CA LYS A 368 16.21 -20.92 3.12
C LYS A 368 15.38 -20.76 1.86
N VAL A 369 14.63 -19.65 1.72
CA VAL A 369 13.75 -19.42 0.56
C VAL A 369 14.33 -18.38 -0.38
N ILE A 370 14.66 -17.17 0.10
CA ILE A 370 15.18 -16.08 -0.75
C ILE A 370 16.33 -16.53 -1.65
N PRO A 371 17.37 -17.27 -1.18
CA PRO A 371 18.49 -17.67 -2.03
C PRO A 371 18.14 -18.58 -3.21
N ARG A 372 16.98 -19.23 -3.19
CA ARG A 372 16.52 -20.10 -4.29
C ARG A 372 15.99 -19.30 -5.48
N PHE A 373 15.75 -18.00 -5.31
CA PHE A 373 15.14 -17.11 -6.32
C PHE A 373 16.03 -15.92 -6.72
N GLN A 374 17.25 -15.91 -6.24
CA GLN A 374 18.29 -14.92 -6.58
C GLN A 374 19.04 -15.27 -7.86
#